data_50beed090d1f2219799cd1fd8dc84ed9
#
_entry.id   50beed090d1f2219799cd1fd8dc84ed9
#
_cell.length_a   1.000
_cell.length_b   1.000
_cell.length_c   1.000
_cell.angle_alpha   90.00
_cell.angle_beta   90.00
_cell.angle_gamma   90.00
#
_symmetry.space_group_name_H-M   'P 1'
#
loop_
_entity.id
_entity.type
_entity.pdbx_description
1 polymer ?
#
loop_
_entity_poly.entity_id
_entity_poly.type
_entity_poly.pdbx_seq_one_letter_code
_entity_poly.pdbx_strand_id
1 'polypeptide(L)'
;NATLGASGKTITIPSGATIANSGTATGFGGDNTPAFSATLSGNQSCADSTQSVIIFNSEHYDSDSAYDTSTGRFTVPSGEGGKYVFIASLRFNSATSNRNALDIVINGSGSTQQVAFEDNGPQYSSIGGAVSMNLSAGDYVQCQYYQTSGGAIEVRTDSHFSGFKLIGV
;
A
#
# COMPACT_ATOMS: atom_id res chain seq x y z
N ASN A 1 15.26 -0.69 40.64
CA ASN A 1 15.12 -0.23 39.27
C ASN A 1 15.95 1.04 39.11
N ALA A 2 16.83 1.09 38.11
CA ALA A 2 17.52 2.31 37.72
C ALA A 2 16.67 3.03 36.66
N THR A 3 16.33 4.30 36.89
CA THR A 3 15.67 5.15 35.92
C THR A 3 16.70 6.14 35.38
N LEU A 4 16.95 6.09 34.07
CA LEU A 4 17.79 7.05 33.36
C LEU A 4 16.87 8.07 32.66
N GLY A 5 17.08 9.33 32.96
CA GLY A 5 16.28 10.44 32.40
C GLY A 5 14.97 10.70 33.17
N ALA A 6 14.37 11.83 32.90
CA ALA A 6 13.07 12.26 33.41
C ALA A 6 12.18 12.66 32.23
N SER A 7 10.86 12.72 32.43
CA SER A 7 9.92 13.18 31.44
C SER A 7 10.35 14.51 30.81
N GLY A 8 10.35 14.60 29.48
CA GLY A 8 10.77 15.80 28.73
C GLY A 8 12.29 16.05 28.70
N LYS A 9 13.11 15.09 29.11
CA LYS A 9 14.59 15.18 29.02
C LYS A 9 15.13 14.20 27.96
N THR A 10 16.15 14.64 27.26
CA THR A 10 16.86 13.85 26.25
C THR A 10 18.08 13.19 26.87
N ILE A 11 18.28 11.91 26.62
CA ILE A 11 19.54 11.23 26.88
C ILE A 11 20.28 11.13 25.54
N THR A 12 21.39 11.83 25.42
CA THR A 12 22.21 11.79 24.18
C THR A 12 23.26 10.69 24.30
N ILE A 13 23.26 9.79 23.36
CA ILE A 13 24.31 8.78 23.16
C ILE A 13 25.29 9.36 22.13
N PRO A 14 26.57 9.62 22.48
CA PRO A 14 27.53 10.19 21.54
C PRO A 14 27.78 9.29 20.33
N SER A 15 28.21 9.88 19.24
CA SER A 15 28.66 9.13 18.07
C SER A 15 29.77 8.13 18.45
N GLY A 16 29.66 6.89 17.98
CA GLY A 16 30.59 5.80 18.28
C GLY A 16 30.33 5.06 19.62
N ALA A 17 29.38 5.53 20.42
CA ALA A 17 28.94 4.79 21.62
C ALA A 17 27.89 3.73 21.26
N THR A 18 27.91 2.60 21.98
CA THR A 18 26.99 1.47 21.79
C THR A 18 26.12 1.29 23.02
N ILE A 19 24.81 1.06 22.81
CA ILE A 19 23.91 0.56 23.83
C ILE A 19 23.87 -0.98 23.72
N ALA A 20 24.49 -1.70 24.66
CA ALA A 20 24.33 -3.13 24.76
C ALA A 20 23.09 -3.45 25.59
N ASN A 21 22.05 -3.96 24.98
CA ASN A 21 20.82 -4.38 25.65
C ASN A 21 20.70 -5.90 25.62
N SER A 22 20.77 -6.57 26.78
CA SER A 22 20.58 -8.01 26.93
C SER A 22 19.15 -8.38 27.37
N GLY A 23 18.29 -7.39 27.58
CA GLY A 23 16.89 -7.56 27.97
C GLY A 23 15.93 -7.19 26.83
N THR A 24 14.65 -7.11 27.17
CA THR A 24 13.65 -6.59 26.23
C THR A 24 13.78 -5.08 26.09
N ALA A 25 14.03 -4.59 24.88
CA ALA A 25 13.97 -3.19 24.55
C ALA A 25 12.53 -2.81 24.18
N THR A 26 11.98 -1.79 24.86
CA THR A 26 10.68 -1.21 24.50
C THR A 26 10.89 0.24 24.09
N GLY A 27 10.24 0.66 23.01
CA GLY A 27 10.38 2.03 22.48
C GLY A 27 11.66 2.30 21.69
N PHE A 28 12.44 1.25 21.37
CA PHE A 28 13.58 1.32 20.44
C PHE A 28 13.13 0.76 19.09
N GLY A 29 13.09 1.58 18.10
CA GLY A 29 12.51 1.30 16.79
C GLY A 29 11.07 1.79 16.71
N GLY A 30 10.64 2.19 15.54
CA GLY A 30 9.25 2.57 15.28
C GLY A 30 8.43 1.34 14.90
N ASP A 31 7.13 1.45 15.01
CA ASP A 31 6.20 0.53 14.36
C ASP A 31 6.22 0.78 12.85
N ASN A 32 5.91 -0.23 12.03
CA ASN A 32 5.77 -0.07 10.56
C ASN A 32 4.46 0.69 10.23
N THR A 33 4.31 1.87 10.81
CA THR A 33 3.16 2.75 10.61
C THR A 33 3.59 4.05 9.93
N PRO A 34 2.72 4.67 9.13
CA PRO A 34 1.35 4.24 8.79
C PRO A 34 1.31 2.92 8.01
N ALA A 35 0.27 2.13 8.28
CA ALA A 35 0.02 0.87 7.62
C ALA A 35 -1.48 0.61 7.45
N PHE A 36 -1.88 0.02 6.33
CA PHE A 36 -3.27 -0.33 6.06
C PHE A 36 -3.40 -1.64 5.30
N SER A 37 -4.59 -2.22 5.35
CA SER A 37 -5.00 -3.35 4.50
C SER A 37 -6.50 -3.26 4.23
N ALA A 38 -6.88 -3.41 2.96
CA ALA A 38 -8.26 -3.32 2.52
C ALA A 38 -8.57 -4.31 1.39
N THR A 39 -9.84 -4.70 1.32
CA THR A 39 -10.43 -5.56 0.29
C THR A 39 -11.68 -4.90 -0.31
N LEU A 40 -12.32 -5.55 -1.27
CA LEU A 40 -13.60 -5.12 -1.81
C LEU A 40 -14.76 -5.74 -1.02
N SER A 41 -15.79 -4.95 -0.68
CA SER A 41 -17.04 -5.46 -0.09
C SER A 41 -17.98 -6.09 -1.13
N GLY A 42 -17.81 -5.79 -2.40
CA GLY A 42 -18.52 -6.33 -3.57
C GLY A 42 -17.63 -6.30 -4.79
N ASN A 43 -17.95 -7.07 -5.83
CA ASN A 43 -17.17 -7.02 -7.06
C ASN A 43 -17.24 -5.62 -7.69
N GLN A 44 -16.12 -5.17 -8.27
CA GLN A 44 -16.04 -3.89 -8.99
C GLN A 44 -15.87 -4.12 -10.48
N SER A 45 -16.75 -3.54 -11.28
CA SER A 45 -16.67 -3.58 -12.74
C SER A 45 -15.65 -2.57 -13.26
N CYS A 46 -14.76 -3.02 -14.15
CA CYS A 46 -13.74 -2.22 -14.82
C CYS A 46 -13.98 -2.27 -16.32
N ALA A 47 -14.25 -1.12 -16.92
CA ALA A 47 -14.58 -1.00 -18.34
C ALA A 47 -13.37 -1.34 -19.23
N ASP A 48 -13.68 -1.80 -20.43
CA ASP A 48 -12.67 -2.04 -21.46
C ASP A 48 -11.94 -0.75 -21.85
N SER A 49 -10.65 -0.87 -22.10
CA SER A 49 -9.78 0.22 -22.58
C SER A 49 -9.84 1.51 -21.71
N THR A 50 -10.12 1.32 -20.41
CA THR A 50 -10.27 2.43 -19.45
C THR A 50 -9.44 2.16 -18.20
N GLN A 51 -8.65 3.18 -17.80
CA GLN A 51 -7.95 3.13 -16.50
C GLN A 51 -8.97 3.27 -15.38
N SER A 52 -9.09 2.26 -14.53
CA SER A 52 -10.05 2.21 -13.44
C SER A 52 -9.33 2.23 -12.09
N VAL A 53 -9.70 3.15 -11.21
CA VAL A 53 -9.28 3.10 -9.80
C VAL A 53 -10.03 1.96 -9.12
N ILE A 54 -9.31 1.08 -8.43
CA ILE A 54 -9.94 0.03 -7.62
C ILE A 54 -10.17 0.59 -6.22
N ILE A 55 -11.45 0.67 -5.84
CA ILE A 55 -11.87 1.24 -4.56
C ILE A 55 -12.06 0.11 -3.55
N PHE A 56 -10.97 -0.27 -2.86
CA PHE A 56 -11.02 -1.27 -1.79
C PHE A 56 -11.73 -0.69 -0.58
N ASN A 57 -13.02 -0.89 -0.51
CA ASN A 57 -13.94 -0.22 0.41
C ASN A 57 -14.26 -1.02 1.69
N SER A 58 -13.54 -2.11 1.92
CA SER A 58 -13.64 -2.94 3.13
C SER A 58 -12.27 -3.01 3.80
N GLU A 59 -12.08 -2.17 4.79
CA GLU A 59 -10.84 -2.04 5.53
C GLU A 59 -10.71 -3.15 6.58
N HIS A 60 -9.53 -3.75 6.69
CA HIS A 60 -9.16 -4.68 7.76
C HIS A 60 -8.47 -3.96 8.91
N TYR A 61 -7.58 -3.05 8.59
CA TYR A 61 -6.92 -2.14 9.52
C TYR A 61 -6.35 -0.92 8.79
N ASP A 62 -6.27 0.18 9.52
CA ASP A 62 -5.57 1.41 9.16
C ASP A 62 -5.04 2.05 10.45
N SER A 63 -3.71 2.08 10.63
CA SER A 63 -3.10 2.49 11.90
C SER A 63 -3.16 4.00 12.16
N ASP A 64 -3.27 4.79 11.12
CA ASP A 64 -3.13 6.27 11.21
C ASP A 64 -4.28 7.02 10.54
N SER A 65 -5.36 6.32 10.21
CA SER A 65 -6.49 6.86 9.43
C SER A 65 -6.01 7.49 8.11
N ALA A 66 -5.04 6.82 7.48
CA ALA A 66 -4.38 7.28 6.26
C ALA A 66 -5.04 6.76 4.99
N TYR A 67 -5.89 5.71 5.09
CA TYR A 67 -6.60 5.10 3.99
C TYR A 67 -8.06 5.53 3.95
N ASP A 68 -8.51 6.03 2.80
CA ASP A 68 -9.89 6.44 2.56
C ASP A 68 -10.62 5.38 1.72
N THR A 69 -11.51 4.63 2.35
CA THR A 69 -12.32 3.57 1.73
C THR A 69 -13.31 4.08 0.67
N SER A 70 -13.63 5.37 0.67
CA SER A 70 -14.54 5.97 -0.33
C SER A 70 -13.84 6.29 -1.65
N THR A 71 -12.55 6.54 -1.62
CA THR A 71 -11.72 6.93 -2.77
C THR A 71 -10.65 5.90 -3.15
N GLY A 72 -10.41 4.90 -2.29
CA GLY A 72 -9.34 3.91 -2.46
C GLY A 72 -7.94 4.51 -2.33
N ARG A 73 -7.79 5.62 -1.57
CA ARG A 73 -6.55 6.37 -1.41
C ARG A 73 -5.89 6.09 -0.08
N PHE A 74 -4.59 5.78 -0.12
CA PHE A 74 -3.71 5.96 1.02
C PHE A 74 -3.03 7.32 0.89
N THR A 75 -3.16 8.19 1.88
CA THR A 75 -2.51 9.51 1.92
C THR A 75 -1.45 9.53 3.01
N VAL A 76 -0.23 9.91 2.67
CA VAL A 76 0.88 9.98 3.64
C VAL A 76 0.60 11.06 4.69
N PRO A 77 0.49 10.71 5.98
CA PRO A 77 0.22 11.67 7.04
C PRO A 77 1.35 12.70 7.21
N SER A 78 1.03 13.80 7.86
CA SER A 78 2.02 14.85 8.20
C SER A 78 3.13 14.28 9.08
N GLY A 79 4.38 14.52 8.70
CA GLY A 79 5.55 13.99 9.41
C GLY A 79 5.95 12.56 9.01
N GLU A 80 5.13 11.87 8.23
CA GLU A 80 5.35 10.46 7.88
C GLU A 80 5.96 10.25 6.49
N GLY A 81 6.56 11.28 5.87
CA GLY A 81 7.31 11.13 4.62
C GLY A 81 8.40 10.06 4.76
N GLY A 82 8.70 9.32 3.67
CA GLY A 82 9.71 8.26 3.69
C GLY A 82 9.45 7.16 2.67
N LYS A 83 10.07 6.02 2.89
CA LYS A 83 9.94 4.84 2.01
C LYS A 83 8.76 3.98 2.45
N TYR A 84 7.99 3.56 1.47
CA TYR A 84 6.80 2.73 1.65
C TYR A 84 6.87 1.49 0.75
N VAL A 85 6.22 0.43 1.18
CA VAL A 85 5.91 -0.74 0.34
C VAL A 85 4.40 -0.82 0.18
N PHE A 86 3.95 -1.00 -1.07
CA PHE A 86 2.55 -1.29 -1.39
C PHE A 86 2.47 -2.64 -2.09
N ILE A 87 1.43 -3.39 -1.76
CA ILE A 87 1.15 -4.73 -2.27
C ILE A 87 -0.29 -4.73 -2.76
N ALA A 88 -0.49 -5.12 -4.01
CA ALA A 88 -1.83 -5.27 -4.57
C ALA A 88 -1.97 -6.61 -5.30
N SER A 89 -3.14 -7.20 -5.19
CA SER A 89 -3.52 -8.40 -5.94
C SER A 89 -4.97 -8.30 -6.34
N LEU A 90 -5.23 -8.44 -7.63
CA LEU A 90 -6.57 -8.48 -8.19
C LEU A 90 -6.90 -9.87 -8.67
N ARG A 91 -8.11 -10.33 -8.39
CA ARG A 91 -8.71 -11.53 -8.94
C ARG A 91 -9.92 -11.18 -9.78
N PHE A 92 -10.11 -11.91 -10.86
CA PHE A 92 -11.19 -11.64 -11.82
C PHE A 92 -12.20 -12.80 -11.86
N ASN A 93 -13.46 -12.50 -12.16
CA ASN A 93 -14.49 -13.51 -12.26
C ASN A 93 -14.66 -14.09 -13.67
N SER A 94 -13.90 -13.58 -14.64
CA SER A 94 -13.85 -14.08 -16.01
C SER A 94 -12.42 -14.06 -16.56
N ALA A 95 -12.19 -14.82 -17.62
CA ALA A 95 -10.91 -14.78 -18.32
C ALA A 95 -10.66 -13.37 -18.84
N THR A 96 -9.48 -12.86 -18.58
CA THR A 96 -8.99 -11.66 -19.23
C THR A 96 -8.22 -12.07 -20.47
N SER A 97 -8.56 -11.51 -21.63
CA SER A 97 -7.79 -11.65 -22.86
C SER A 97 -7.11 -10.32 -23.18
N ASN A 98 -6.02 -10.39 -23.92
CA ASN A 98 -5.21 -9.22 -24.27
C ASN A 98 -4.53 -8.56 -23.06
N ARG A 99 -4.40 -7.23 -23.07
CA ARG A 99 -3.61 -6.50 -22.10
C ARG A 99 -4.32 -6.38 -20.75
N ASN A 100 -3.60 -6.70 -19.69
CA ASN A 100 -3.96 -6.43 -18.30
C ASN A 100 -2.80 -5.72 -17.62
N ALA A 101 -3.05 -4.60 -16.96
CA ALA A 101 -2.03 -3.87 -16.23
C ALA A 101 -2.55 -3.47 -14.86
N LEU A 102 -1.74 -3.73 -13.84
CA LEU A 102 -1.96 -3.31 -12.47
C LEU A 102 -0.91 -2.26 -12.12
N ASP A 103 -1.36 -1.09 -11.79
CA ASP A 103 -0.52 0.07 -11.50
C ASP A 103 -0.75 0.59 -10.09
N ILE A 104 0.33 0.99 -9.41
CA ILE A 104 0.27 1.83 -8.22
C ILE A 104 0.62 3.25 -8.64
N VAL A 105 -0.30 4.18 -8.43
CA VAL A 105 -0.23 5.55 -8.98
C VAL A 105 -0.12 6.55 -7.84
N ILE A 106 0.85 7.46 -7.94
CA ILE A 106 1.04 8.57 -7.00
C ILE A 106 0.34 9.80 -7.55
N ASN A 107 -0.44 10.49 -6.72
CA ASN A 107 -1.10 11.76 -7.02
C ASN A 107 -1.96 11.73 -8.31
N GLY A 108 -2.53 10.57 -8.62
CA GLY A 108 -3.53 10.38 -9.67
C GLY A 108 -3.03 10.29 -11.11
N SER A 109 -1.81 10.76 -11.44
CA SER A 109 -1.34 10.70 -12.84
C SER A 109 0.16 10.96 -13.06
N GLY A 110 0.91 11.32 -12.07
CA GLY A 110 2.29 11.82 -12.29
C GLY A 110 3.37 10.74 -12.29
N SER A 111 3.24 9.74 -11.45
CA SER A 111 4.23 8.68 -11.29
C SER A 111 3.51 7.35 -11.11
N THR A 112 3.46 6.59 -12.19
CA THR A 112 2.87 5.26 -12.22
C THR A 112 3.96 4.22 -12.06
N GLN A 113 3.79 3.32 -11.08
CA GLN A 113 4.60 2.12 -10.99
C GLN A 113 3.75 0.93 -11.46
N GLN A 114 4.09 0.39 -12.61
CA GLN A 114 3.45 -0.84 -13.08
C GLN A 114 3.92 -2.00 -12.20
N VAL A 115 2.99 -2.58 -11.48
CA VAL A 115 3.25 -3.66 -10.52
C VAL A 115 3.24 -5.01 -11.22
N ALA A 116 2.32 -5.20 -12.16
CA ALA A 116 2.21 -6.42 -12.92
C ALA A 116 1.55 -6.17 -14.28
N PHE A 117 1.89 -7.02 -15.23
CA PHE A 117 1.36 -7.01 -16.59
C PHE A 117 1.16 -8.46 -17.06
N GLU A 118 0.01 -8.74 -17.64
CA GLU A 118 -0.27 -10.05 -18.25
C GLU A 118 -0.93 -9.87 -19.63
N ASP A 119 -0.48 -10.68 -20.59
CA ASP A 119 -1.16 -10.91 -21.87
C ASP A 119 -1.71 -12.34 -21.87
N ASN A 120 -3.01 -12.50 -22.12
CA ASN A 120 -3.72 -13.77 -22.24
C ASN A 120 -3.73 -14.66 -20.98
N GLY A 121 -4.44 -14.23 -19.94
CA GLY A 121 -4.66 -15.03 -18.74
C GLY A 121 -5.71 -16.14 -18.93
N PRO A 122 -5.60 -17.27 -18.18
CA PRO A 122 -6.63 -18.29 -18.14
C PRO A 122 -7.88 -17.82 -17.38
N GLN A 123 -8.97 -18.54 -17.50
CA GLN A 123 -10.19 -18.30 -16.72
C GLN A 123 -9.88 -18.22 -15.22
N TYR A 124 -10.37 -17.18 -14.54
CA TYR A 124 -10.01 -16.82 -13.16
C TYR A 124 -8.56 -16.35 -12.97
N SER A 125 -8.06 -15.57 -13.91
CA SER A 125 -6.74 -14.96 -13.77
C SER A 125 -6.66 -14.04 -12.55
N SER A 126 -5.48 -13.92 -12.03
CA SER A 126 -5.13 -12.95 -11.01
C SER A 126 -3.88 -12.19 -11.44
N ILE A 127 -3.80 -10.93 -11.07
CA ILE A 127 -2.63 -10.10 -11.30
C ILE A 127 -2.23 -9.45 -9.99
N GLY A 128 -0.95 -9.42 -9.66
CA GLY A 128 -0.52 -8.85 -8.39
C GLY A 128 0.98 -8.72 -8.28
N GLY A 129 1.40 -7.91 -7.31
CA GLY A 129 2.79 -7.69 -7.01
C GLY A 129 2.98 -6.62 -5.94
N ALA A 130 4.24 -6.22 -5.76
CA ALA A 130 4.63 -5.22 -4.77
C ALA A 130 5.57 -4.19 -5.39
N VAL A 131 5.53 -2.99 -4.85
CA VAL A 131 6.43 -1.90 -5.22
C VAL A 131 6.87 -1.13 -3.98
N SER A 132 8.12 -0.68 -3.98
CA SER A 132 8.61 0.27 -2.98
C SER A 132 8.78 1.64 -3.60
N MET A 133 8.41 2.70 -2.87
CA MET A 133 8.53 4.07 -3.35
C MET A 133 8.84 5.02 -2.21
N ASN A 134 9.45 6.15 -2.54
CA ASN A 134 9.69 7.23 -1.58
C ASN A 134 8.60 8.28 -1.76
N LEU A 135 7.88 8.60 -0.68
CA LEU A 135 6.74 9.51 -0.66
C LEU A 135 6.97 10.66 0.30
N SER A 136 6.45 11.81 -0.05
CA SER A 136 6.39 12.98 0.82
C SER A 136 5.06 13.01 1.59
N ALA A 137 5.04 13.68 2.73
CA ALA A 137 3.79 13.96 3.44
C ALA A 137 2.79 14.69 2.51
N GLY A 138 1.56 14.21 2.47
CA GLY A 138 0.50 14.70 1.58
C GLY A 138 0.43 14.01 0.22
N ASP A 139 1.46 13.24 -0.19
CA ASP A 139 1.31 12.37 -1.36
C ASP A 139 0.24 11.32 -1.10
N TYR A 140 -0.54 10.99 -2.14
CA TYR A 140 -1.48 9.88 -2.05
C TYR A 140 -1.19 8.81 -3.09
N VAL A 141 -1.58 7.59 -2.77
CA VAL A 141 -1.37 6.40 -3.60
C VAL A 141 -2.69 5.68 -3.83
N GLN A 142 -2.92 5.24 -5.07
CA GLN A 142 -4.09 4.46 -5.49
C GLN A 142 -3.66 3.26 -6.31
N CYS A 143 -4.43 2.18 -6.21
CA CYS A 143 -4.35 1.03 -7.08
C CYS A 143 -5.22 1.26 -8.31
N GLN A 144 -4.68 1.12 -9.51
CA GLN A 144 -5.39 1.27 -10.77
C GLN A 144 -5.24 0.02 -11.64
N TYR A 145 -6.28 -0.29 -12.39
CA TYR A 145 -6.32 -1.41 -13.29
C TYR A 145 -6.74 -0.96 -14.69
N TYR A 146 -6.05 -1.49 -15.70
CA TYR A 146 -6.35 -1.27 -17.11
C TYR A 146 -6.42 -2.61 -17.84
N GLN A 147 -7.39 -2.77 -18.74
CA GLN A 147 -7.55 -3.98 -19.54
C GLN A 147 -8.11 -3.67 -20.93
N THR A 148 -7.90 -4.59 -21.89
CA THR A 148 -8.38 -4.50 -23.28
C THR A 148 -9.00 -5.81 -23.74
N SER A 149 -9.87 -6.41 -22.92
CA SER A 149 -10.49 -7.71 -23.25
C SER A 149 -11.70 -7.63 -24.18
N GLY A 150 -12.14 -6.41 -24.54
CA GLY A 150 -13.28 -6.16 -25.41
C GLY A 150 -14.62 -6.06 -24.68
N GLY A 151 -14.62 -6.14 -23.35
CA GLY A 151 -15.78 -5.99 -22.48
C GLY A 151 -15.40 -5.63 -21.07
N ALA A 152 -16.38 -5.34 -20.22
CA ALA A 152 -16.11 -5.08 -18.81
C ALA A 152 -15.65 -6.35 -18.08
N ILE A 153 -14.67 -6.21 -17.19
CA ILE A 153 -14.17 -7.28 -16.31
C ILE A 153 -14.49 -6.91 -14.87
N GLU A 154 -14.93 -7.89 -14.08
CA GLU A 154 -15.17 -7.69 -12.66
C GLU A 154 -13.96 -8.13 -11.82
N VAL A 155 -13.47 -7.20 -11.02
CA VAL A 155 -12.52 -7.44 -9.94
C VAL A 155 -13.30 -7.99 -8.74
N ARG A 156 -12.87 -9.11 -8.19
CA ARG A 156 -13.57 -9.87 -7.15
C ARG A 156 -13.26 -9.36 -5.75
N THR A 157 -14.14 -9.71 -4.81
CA THR A 157 -14.02 -9.36 -3.38
C THR A 157 -12.79 -9.94 -2.68
N ASP A 158 -12.20 -11.01 -3.20
CA ASP A 158 -10.96 -11.61 -2.69
C ASP A 158 -9.67 -10.94 -3.25
N SER A 159 -9.83 -9.78 -3.88
CA SER A 159 -8.74 -8.86 -4.22
C SER A 159 -8.35 -8.00 -3.00
N HIS A 160 -7.09 -7.61 -2.92
CA HIS A 160 -6.61 -6.81 -1.79
C HIS A 160 -5.61 -5.73 -2.19
N PHE A 161 -5.53 -4.70 -1.36
CA PHE A 161 -4.53 -3.65 -1.40
C PHE A 161 -4.05 -3.35 0.02
N SER A 162 -2.75 -3.29 0.20
CA SER A 162 -2.14 -2.99 1.49
C SER A 162 -0.85 -2.20 1.31
N GLY A 163 -0.44 -1.52 2.36
CA GLY A 163 0.82 -0.80 2.36
C GLY A 163 1.28 -0.48 3.77
N PHE A 164 2.58 -0.23 3.90
CA PHE A 164 3.20 0.15 5.17
C PHE A 164 4.49 0.93 4.95
N LYS A 165 4.83 1.76 5.92
CA LYS A 165 6.08 2.51 5.95
C LYS A 165 7.24 1.58 6.33
N LEU A 166 8.36 1.69 5.62
CA LEU A 166 9.62 1.10 6.04
C LEU A 166 10.27 1.97 7.11
N ILE A 167 10.63 1.36 8.23
CA ILE A 167 11.33 2.03 9.32
C ILE A 167 12.80 1.69 9.31
N GLY A 168 13.64 2.61 9.82
CA GLY A 168 15.09 2.39 9.94
C GLY A 168 15.87 2.49 8.61
N VAL A 169 15.29 3.09 7.58
CA VAL A 169 15.90 3.23 6.26
C VAL A 169 15.94 4.69 5.79
#